data_0ca85058632500d5f047ef6bd8434d1e
#
_entry.id   0ca85058632500d5f047ef6bd8434d1e
#
_cell.length_a   1.000
_cell.length_b   1.000
_cell.length_c   1.000
_cell.angle_alpha   90.00
_cell.angle_beta   90.00
_cell.angle_gamma   90.00
#
_symmetry.space_group_name_H-M   'P 1'
#
loop_
_entity.id
_entity.type
_entity.pdbx_description
1 polymer ?
#
loop_
_entity_poly.entity_id
_entity_poly.type
_entity_poly.pdbx_seq_one_letter_code
_entity_poly.pdbx_strand_id
1 'polypeptide(L)'
;LDHVLKTGSPDLRTRMLQEVAGLFLEDAHRLGARHVEVFDDILIRLTESVELRTLTTLSRSLADLHLVPRELARRLANHDDADVAAPILRRCECIPESDLIDIAWMRAEGHLGAIAGRKAVSQELTDILLMRGDSSVLRVLASNPGADMTSAGLAMMVDAAERDEGM
;
A
#
# COMPACT_ATOMS: atom_id res chain seq x y z
N LEU A 1 7.67 -24.53 -12.77
CA LEU A 1 6.87 -23.44 -12.19
C LEU A 1 5.40 -23.56 -12.63
N ASP A 2 5.12 -23.63 -13.93
CA ASP A 2 3.74 -23.67 -14.47
C ASP A 2 2.90 -24.87 -13.95
N HIS A 3 3.53 -26.00 -13.68
CA HIS A 3 2.84 -27.16 -13.12
C HIS A 3 2.40 -26.91 -11.67
N VAL A 4 3.24 -26.29 -10.86
CA VAL A 4 2.93 -25.96 -9.45
C VAL A 4 1.90 -24.86 -9.36
N LEU A 5 1.95 -23.87 -10.27
CA LEU A 5 0.96 -22.80 -10.35
C LEU A 5 -0.44 -23.31 -10.70
N LYS A 6 -0.52 -24.41 -11.46
CA LYS A 6 -1.81 -25.02 -11.88
C LYS A 6 -2.36 -26.07 -10.91
N THR A 7 -1.50 -26.80 -10.20
CA THR A 7 -1.89 -27.99 -9.41
C THR A 7 -1.37 -27.97 -7.97
N GLY A 8 -0.58 -26.98 -7.58
CA GLY A 8 0.03 -26.89 -6.25
C GLY A 8 -0.99 -26.60 -5.16
N SER A 9 -0.82 -27.26 -3.99
CA SER A 9 -1.59 -26.91 -2.80
C SER A 9 -1.30 -25.49 -2.33
N PRO A 10 -2.23 -24.83 -1.59
CA PRO A 10 -1.99 -23.49 -1.00
C PRO A 10 -0.68 -23.41 -0.20
N ASP A 11 -0.36 -24.47 0.57
CA ASP A 11 0.87 -24.53 1.37
C ASP A 11 2.14 -24.52 0.49
N LEU A 12 2.10 -25.22 -0.64
CA LEU A 12 3.23 -25.26 -1.57
C LEU A 12 3.44 -23.90 -2.22
N ARG A 13 2.35 -23.22 -2.61
CA ARG A 13 2.41 -21.87 -3.17
C ARG A 13 2.95 -20.87 -2.16
N THR A 14 2.51 -20.93 -0.91
CA THR A 14 3.00 -20.08 0.19
C THR A 14 4.51 -20.27 0.40
N ARG A 15 5.01 -21.52 0.43
CA ARG A 15 6.45 -21.78 0.53
C ARG A 15 7.23 -21.21 -0.65
N MET A 16 6.76 -21.47 -1.87
CA MET A 16 7.41 -20.95 -3.07
C MET A 16 7.41 -19.41 -3.10
N LEU A 17 6.31 -18.78 -2.69
CA LEU A 17 6.25 -17.33 -2.58
C LEU A 17 7.30 -16.81 -1.59
N GLN A 18 7.43 -17.45 -0.42
CA GLN A 18 8.42 -17.07 0.59
C GLN A 18 9.86 -17.26 0.10
N GLU A 19 10.15 -18.37 -0.60
CA GLU A 19 11.48 -18.63 -1.17
C GLU A 19 11.83 -17.63 -2.28
N VAL A 20 10.92 -17.39 -3.23
CA VAL A 20 11.16 -16.45 -4.35
C VAL A 20 11.23 -15.01 -3.84
N ALA A 21 10.35 -14.63 -2.91
CA ALA A 21 10.42 -13.32 -2.29
C ALA A 21 11.71 -13.15 -1.47
N GLY A 22 12.15 -14.17 -0.74
CA GLY A 22 13.43 -14.17 -0.03
C GLY A 22 14.61 -13.92 -0.96
N LEU A 23 14.71 -14.65 -2.07
CA LEU A 23 15.75 -14.45 -3.09
C LEU A 23 15.71 -13.03 -3.67
N PHE A 24 14.51 -12.52 -3.95
CA PHE A 24 14.37 -11.15 -4.42
C PHE A 24 14.86 -10.12 -3.40
N LEU A 25 14.48 -10.27 -2.13
CA LEU A 25 14.84 -9.34 -1.05
C LEU A 25 16.36 -9.34 -0.76
N GLU A 26 17.00 -10.52 -0.80
CA GLU A 26 18.45 -10.65 -0.59
C GLU A 26 19.26 -9.94 -1.67
N ASP A 27 18.83 -10.05 -2.92
CA ASP A 27 19.55 -9.51 -4.06
C ASP A 27 18.97 -8.19 -4.61
N ALA A 28 17.91 -7.64 -4.02
CA ALA A 28 17.20 -6.45 -4.54
C ALA A 28 18.14 -5.28 -4.89
N HIS A 29 19.22 -5.09 -4.14
CA HIS A 29 20.22 -4.03 -4.37
C HIS A 29 21.16 -4.29 -5.54
N ARG A 30 21.20 -5.53 -6.08
CA ARG A 30 22.04 -5.98 -7.21
C ARG A 30 21.26 -6.21 -8.49
N LEU A 31 19.93 -6.32 -8.37
CA LEU A 31 19.09 -6.65 -9.51
C LEU A 31 18.94 -5.44 -10.44
N GLY A 32 19.08 -5.68 -11.74
CA GLY A 32 18.71 -4.71 -12.77
C GLY A 32 17.22 -4.78 -13.10
N ALA A 33 16.69 -3.76 -13.79
CA ALA A 33 15.26 -3.62 -14.11
C ALA A 33 14.65 -4.88 -14.77
N ARG A 34 15.38 -5.54 -15.69
CA ARG A 34 14.92 -6.77 -16.36
C ARG A 34 14.72 -7.95 -15.39
N HIS A 35 15.58 -8.06 -14.36
CA HIS A 35 15.43 -9.10 -13.37
C HIS A 35 14.21 -8.85 -12.48
N VAL A 36 13.98 -7.58 -12.13
CA VAL A 36 12.80 -7.18 -11.35
C VAL A 36 11.50 -7.51 -12.10
N GLU A 37 11.42 -7.28 -13.41
CA GLU A 37 10.27 -7.65 -14.23
C GLU A 37 9.98 -9.17 -14.20
N VAL A 38 11.04 -10.00 -14.26
CA VAL A 38 10.87 -11.46 -14.16
C VAL A 38 10.36 -11.87 -12.76
N PHE A 39 10.89 -11.26 -11.70
CA PHE A 39 10.38 -11.50 -10.35
C PHE A 39 8.94 -11.03 -10.20
N ASP A 40 8.57 -9.89 -10.80
CA ASP A 40 7.22 -9.34 -10.78
C ASP A 40 6.20 -10.35 -11.33
N ASP A 41 6.45 -10.87 -12.54
CA ASP A 41 5.61 -11.87 -13.18
C ASP A 41 5.46 -13.16 -12.33
N ILE A 42 6.54 -13.61 -11.71
CA ILE A 42 6.53 -14.84 -10.90
C ILE A 42 5.77 -14.60 -9.60
N LEU A 43 6.10 -13.52 -8.88
CA LEU A 43 5.49 -13.20 -7.59
C LEU A 43 3.98 -12.95 -7.72
N ILE A 44 3.54 -12.23 -8.76
CA ILE A 44 2.11 -12.01 -9.04
C ILE A 44 1.35 -13.33 -9.12
N ARG A 45 1.88 -14.30 -9.88
CA ARG A 45 1.24 -15.61 -10.02
C ARG A 45 1.23 -16.43 -8.73
N LEU A 46 2.26 -16.27 -7.90
CA LEU A 46 2.35 -16.96 -6.62
C LEU A 46 1.44 -16.34 -5.54
N THR A 47 1.10 -15.04 -5.65
CA THR A 47 0.18 -14.38 -4.71
C THR A 47 -1.28 -14.82 -4.88
N GLU A 48 -1.62 -15.47 -6.00
CA GLU A 48 -2.95 -16.02 -6.21
C GLU A 48 -3.19 -17.20 -5.23
N SER A 49 -4.21 -17.09 -4.40
CA SER A 49 -4.63 -18.16 -3.47
C SER A 49 -3.67 -18.45 -2.30
N VAL A 50 -2.96 -17.43 -1.81
CA VAL A 50 -2.20 -17.52 -0.56
C VAL A 50 -2.95 -16.82 0.59
N GLU A 51 -2.59 -17.15 1.82
CA GLU A 51 -3.21 -16.58 3.03
C GLU A 51 -2.89 -15.09 3.17
N LEU A 52 -3.84 -14.31 3.72
CA LEU A 52 -3.70 -12.87 3.97
C LEU A 52 -2.45 -12.53 4.79
N ARG A 53 -2.11 -13.34 5.78
CA ARG A 53 -0.89 -13.16 6.59
C ARG A 53 0.38 -13.16 5.75
N THR A 54 0.45 -14.05 4.76
CA THR A 54 1.59 -14.14 3.83
C THR A 54 1.66 -12.89 2.96
N LEU A 55 0.53 -12.43 2.43
CA LEU A 55 0.45 -11.20 1.64
C LEU A 55 0.84 -9.97 2.47
N THR A 56 0.36 -9.87 3.71
CA THR A 56 0.73 -8.77 4.62
C THR A 56 2.23 -8.75 4.91
N THR A 57 2.82 -9.93 5.13
CA THR A 57 4.27 -10.05 5.36
C THR A 57 5.05 -9.61 4.11
N LEU A 58 4.65 -10.08 2.93
CA LEU A 58 5.27 -9.69 1.66
C LEU A 58 5.15 -8.18 1.44
N SER A 59 3.97 -7.61 1.64
CA SER A 59 3.72 -6.18 1.52
C SER A 59 4.65 -5.35 2.41
N ARG A 60 4.80 -5.75 3.67
CA ARG A 60 5.73 -5.08 4.61
C ARG A 60 7.18 -5.14 4.14
N SER A 61 7.62 -6.30 3.64
CA SER A 61 9.00 -6.48 3.18
C SER A 61 9.32 -5.68 1.92
N LEU A 62 8.34 -5.51 1.03
CA LEU A 62 8.51 -4.77 -0.22
C LEU A 62 8.41 -3.24 -0.03
N ALA A 63 7.66 -2.78 0.97
CA ALA A 63 7.29 -1.37 1.12
C ALA A 63 8.47 -0.40 1.26
N ASP A 64 9.59 -0.86 1.79
CA ASP A 64 10.78 -0.04 2.08
C ASP A 64 11.90 -0.20 1.02
N LEU A 65 11.67 -0.98 -0.04
CA LEU A 65 12.64 -1.18 -1.09
C LEU A 65 12.64 -0.01 -2.09
N HIS A 66 13.82 0.37 -2.56
CA HIS A 66 13.96 1.36 -3.63
C HIS A 66 13.57 0.81 -5.01
N LEU A 67 13.81 -0.50 -5.23
CA LEU A 67 13.47 -1.17 -6.47
C LEU A 67 12.44 -2.27 -6.15
N VAL A 68 11.20 -2.02 -6.50
CA VAL A 68 10.05 -2.87 -6.19
C VAL A 68 9.45 -3.43 -7.48
N PRO A 69 9.01 -4.71 -7.49
CA PRO A 69 8.15 -5.24 -8.54
C PRO A 69 6.86 -4.40 -8.62
N ARG A 70 6.74 -3.63 -9.70
CA ARG A 70 5.74 -2.54 -9.77
C ARG A 70 4.31 -3.03 -9.83
N GLU A 71 4.06 -4.06 -10.63
CA GLU A 71 2.72 -4.57 -10.80
C GLU A 71 2.26 -5.33 -9.56
N LEU A 72 3.17 -6.06 -8.90
CA LEU A 72 2.90 -6.66 -7.60
C LEU A 72 2.58 -5.59 -6.55
N ALA A 73 3.37 -4.51 -6.49
CA ALA A 73 3.12 -3.41 -5.56
C ALA A 73 1.74 -2.76 -5.79
N ARG A 74 1.34 -2.55 -7.06
CA ARG A 74 0.01 -2.04 -7.42
C ARG A 74 -1.11 -2.98 -7.00
N ARG A 75 -0.94 -4.30 -7.19
CA ARG A 75 -1.91 -5.30 -6.73
C ARG A 75 -2.06 -5.32 -5.22
N LEU A 76 -0.95 -5.27 -4.48
CA LEU A 76 -0.98 -5.21 -3.02
C LEU A 76 -1.60 -3.90 -2.52
N ALA A 77 -1.28 -2.76 -3.13
CA ALA A 77 -1.88 -1.45 -2.80
C ALA A 77 -3.40 -1.42 -3.03
N ASN A 78 -3.88 -2.14 -4.04
CA ASN A 78 -5.30 -2.25 -4.39
C ASN A 78 -6.01 -3.43 -3.71
N HIS A 79 -5.35 -4.17 -2.82
CA HIS A 79 -5.94 -5.31 -2.15
C HIS A 79 -7.14 -4.88 -1.29
N ASP A 80 -8.22 -5.68 -1.26
CA ASP A 80 -9.44 -5.34 -0.51
C ASP A 80 -9.21 -5.28 1.00
N ASP A 81 -8.31 -6.13 1.51
CA ASP A 81 -7.89 -6.10 2.90
C ASP A 81 -6.86 -4.98 3.13
N ALA A 82 -7.23 -4.02 3.99
CA ALA A 82 -6.40 -2.86 4.29
C ALA A 82 -5.07 -3.23 4.99
N ASP A 83 -5.00 -4.33 5.75
CA ASP A 83 -3.76 -4.78 6.39
C ASP A 83 -2.72 -5.26 5.37
N VAL A 84 -3.17 -5.77 4.23
CA VAL A 84 -2.31 -6.12 3.09
C VAL A 84 -1.87 -4.85 2.35
N ALA A 85 -2.79 -3.91 2.10
CA ALA A 85 -2.51 -2.72 1.31
C ALA A 85 -1.70 -1.65 2.05
N ALA A 86 -1.94 -1.49 3.35
CA ALA A 86 -1.41 -0.36 4.14
C ALA A 86 0.12 -0.22 4.12
N PRO A 87 0.96 -1.27 4.21
CA PRO A 87 2.40 -1.10 4.16
C PRO A 87 2.87 -0.45 2.85
N ILE A 88 2.36 -0.91 1.71
CA ILE A 88 2.67 -0.35 0.39
C ILE A 88 2.12 1.06 0.26
N LEU A 89 0.85 1.28 0.60
CA LEU A 89 0.21 2.59 0.51
C LEU A 89 0.94 3.64 1.34
N ARG A 90 1.43 3.28 2.52
CA ARG A 90 2.10 4.21 3.43
C ARG A 90 3.53 4.52 3.04
N ARG A 91 4.32 3.54 2.59
CA ARG A 91 5.78 3.67 2.49
C ARG A 91 6.34 3.53 1.08
N CYS A 92 5.70 2.76 0.19
CA CYS A 92 6.24 2.58 -1.16
C CYS A 92 6.12 3.87 -1.98
N GLU A 93 7.27 4.41 -2.41
CA GLU A 93 7.32 5.57 -3.30
C GLU A 93 7.04 5.21 -4.77
N CYS A 94 6.96 3.91 -5.08
CA CYS A 94 6.76 3.39 -6.43
C CYS A 94 5.31 3.51 -6.94
N ILE A 95 4.33 3.79 -6.05
CA ILE A 95 2.92 3.90 -6.45
C ILE A 95 2.67 5.29 -7.04
N PRO A 96 2.20 5.39 -8.29
CA PRO A 96 1.85 6.64 -8.91
C PRO A 96 0.75 7.38 -8.13
N GLU A 97 0.80 8.71 -8.15
CA GLU A 97 -0.20 9.53 -7.46
C GLU A 97 -1.62 9.30 -7.98
N SER A 98 -1.78 9.09 -9.30
CA SER A 98 -3.08 8.73 -9.90
C SER A 98 -3.69 7.48 -9.26
N ASP A 99 -2.87 6.46 -9.00
CA ASP A 99 -3.34 5.22 -8.36
C ASP A 99 -3.74 5.47 -6.89
N LEU A 100 -2.99 6.32 -6.18
CA LEU A 100 -3.34 6.73 -4.81
C LEU A 100 -4.65 7.50 -4.75
N ILE A 101 -4.91 8.37 -5.72
CA ILE A 101 -6.16 9.13 -5.87
C ILE A 101 -7.33 8.17 -6.11
N ASP A 102 -7.18 7.22 -7.04
CA ASP A 102 -8.20 6.22 -7.34
C ASP A 102 -8.52 5.37 -6.10
N ILE A 103 -7.50 4.92 -5.39
CA ILE A 103 -7.64 4.17 -4.13
C ILE A 103 -8.33 5.03 -3.07
N ALA A 104 -7.93 6.28 -2.92
CA ALA A 104 -8.54 7.20 -1.96
C ALA A 104 -10.03 7.45 -2.25
N TRP A 105 -10.45 7.43 -3.52
CA TRP A 105 -11.86 7.53 -3.91
C TRP A 105 -12.66 6.25 -3.71
N MET A 106 -12.04 5.08 -3.90
CA MET A 106 -12.77 3.81 -4.02
C MET A 106 -12.71 2.93 -2.78
N ARG A 107 -11.68 3.08 -1.93
CA ARG A 107 -11.40 2.15 -0.81
C ARG A 107 -11.90 2.67 0.53
N ALA A 108 -11.89 1.79 1.53
CA ALA A 108 -12.36 2.05 2.88
C ALA A 108 -11.31 2.76 3.76
N GLU A 109 -11.71 3.16 4.95
CA GLU A 109 -10.97 3.95 5.93
C GLU A 109 -9.54 3.47 6.21
N GLY A 110 -9.31 2.16 6.28
CA GLY A 110 -7.97 1.60 6.50
C GLY A 110 -6.97 1.96 5.40
N HIS A 111 -7.43 2.05 4.13
CA HIS A 111 -6.61 2.50 3.00
C HIS A 111 -6.36 4.00 3.08
N LEU A 112 -7.40 4.79 3.39
CA LEU A 112 -7.29 6.24 3.55
C LEU A 112 -6.30 6.60 4.66
N GLY A 113 -6.37 5.93 5.81
CA GLY A 113 -5.44 6.11 6.92
C GLY A 113 -3.99 5.77 6.57
N ALA A 114 -3.78 4.77 5.71
CA ALA A 114 -2.46 4.44 5.22
C ALA A 114 -1.91 5.54 4.29
N ILE A 115 -2.74 6.06 3.36
CA ILE A 115 -2.37 7.16 2.46
C ILE A 115 -2.11 8.44 3.26
N ALA A 116 -2.95 8.77 4.24
CA ALA A 116 -2.79 9.93 5.12
C ALA A 116 -1.46 9.91 5.89
N GLY A 117 -0.94 8.72 6.20
CA GLY A 117 0.34 8.53 6.89
C GLY A 117 1.58 8.50 5.98
N ARG A 118 1.49 8.82 4.70
CA ARG A 118 2.63 8.91 3.78
C ARG A 118 3.56 10.05 4.16
N LYS A 119 4.85 9.89 3.82
CA LYS A 119 5.88 10.92 4.02
C LYS A 119 5.53 12.25 3.34
N ALA A 120 4.86 12.19 2.19
CA ALA A 120 4.32 13.34 1.49
C ALA A 120 2.92 13.01 0.98
N VAL A 121 1.97 13.90 1.19
CA VAL A 121 0.59 13.82 0.70
C VAL A 121 0.30 15.12 -0.05
N SER A 122 0.02 15.02 -1.34
CA SER A 122 -0.29 16.19 -2.17
C SER A 122 -1.57 16.87 -1.72
N GLN A 123 -1.76 18.10 -2.16
CA GLN A 123 -2.97 18.87 -1.88
C GLN A 123 -4.24 18.16 -2.36
N GLU A 124 -4.21 17.55 -3.55
CA GLU A 124 -5.35 16.82 -4.11
C GLU A 124 -5.72 15.60 -3.25
N LEU A 125 -4.74 14.80 -2.85
CA LEU A 125 -4.95 13.68 -1.93
C LEU A 125 -5.44 14.16 -0.56
N THR A 126 -4.89 15.24 -0.05
CA THR A 126 -5.32 15.84 1.23
C THR A 126 -6.80 16.25 1.18
N ASP A 127 -7.23 16.91 0.12
CA ASP A 127 -8.62 17.32 -0.06
C ASP A 127 -9.56 16.11 -0.13
N ILE A 128 -9.18 15.03 -0.81
CA ILE A 128 -9.96 13.79 -0.85
C ILE A 128 -10.05 13.14 0.55
N LEU A 129 -8.93 13.07 1.26
CA LEU A 129 -8.88 12.50 2.60
C LEU A 129 -9.70 13.30 3.62
N LEU A 130 -9.74 14.64 3.48
CA LEU A 130 -10.60 15.53 4.28
C LEU A 130 -12.09 15.30 4.02
N MET A 131 -12.45 15.05 2.75
CA MET A 131 -13.85 14.82 2.37
C MET A 131 -14.35 13.43 2.77
N ARG A 132 -13.49 12.40 2.71
CA ARG A 132 -13.89 10.99 2.83
C ARG A 132 -13.49 10.33 4.13
N GLY A 133 -12.42 10.82 4.77
CA GLY A 133 -11.87 10.20 5.96
C GLY A 133 -12.74 10.40 7.20
N ASP A 134 -12.75 9.40 8.06
CA ASP A 134 -13.32 9.50 9.40
C ASP A 134 -12.38 10.25 10.36
N SER A 135 -12.78 10.39 11.64
CA SER A 135 -11.96 11.06 12.65
C SER A 135 -10.57 10.42 12.84
N SER A 136 -10.42 9.12 12.58
CA SER A 136 -9.13 8.43 12.67
C SER A 136 -8.18 8.84 11.54
N VAL A 137 -8.68 8.93 10.31
CA VAL A 137 -7.93 9.41 9.15
C VAL A 137 -7.54 10.87 9.32
N LEU A 138 -8.48 11.71 9.78
CA LEU A 138 -8.23 13.14 10.03
C LEU A 138 -7.16 13.36 11.09
N ARG A 139 -7.13 12.56 12.16
CA ARG A 139 -6.05 12.63 13.16
C ARG A 139 -4.69 12.27 12.59
N VAL A 140 -4.62 11.23 11.75
CA VAL A 140 -3.36 10.86 11.07
C VAL A 140 -2.90 12.00 10.16
N LEU A 141 -3.81 12.58 9.38
CA LEU A 141 -3.53 13.68 8.48
C LEU A 141 -3.07 14.94 9.22
N ALA A 142 -3.76 15.30 10.34
CA ALA A 142 -3.41 16.43 11.20
C ALA A 142 -2.01 16.32 11.82
N SER A 143 -1.60 15.07 12.12
CA SER A 143 -0.29 14.79 12.71
C SER A 143 0.82 14.63 11.65
N ASN A 144 0.49 14.70 10.37
CA ASN A 144 1.44 14.47 9.29
C ASN A 144 2.03 15.79 8.78
N PRO A 145 3.31 16.11 9.08
CA PRO A 145 3.95 17.33 8.61
C PRO A 145 4.18 17.35 7.08
N GLY A 146 4.04 16.20 6.41
CA GLY A 146 4.19 16.07 4.96
C GLY A 146 2.87 16.22 4.19
N ALA A 147 1.76 16.49 4.88
CA ALA A 147 0.48 16.75 4.22
C ALA A 147 0.41 18.21 3.74
N ASP A 148 0.19 18.40 2.44
CA ASP A 148 -0.01 19.72 1.85
C ASP A 148 -1.48 20.12 1.99
N MET A 149 -1.74 21.09 2.89
CA MET A 149 -3.09 21.55 3.22
C MET A 149 -3.35 22.95 2.74
N THR A 150 -4.53 23.14 2.14
CA THR A 150 -5.05 24.48 1.85
C THR A 150 -5.57 25.16 3.12
N SER A 151 -5.74 26.50 3.05
CA SER A 151 -6.42 27.24 4.14
C SER A 151 -7.84 26.72 4.41
N ALA A 152 -8.55 26.31 3.35
CA ALA A 152 -9.87 25.70 3.46
C ALA A 152 -9.80 24.33 4.13
N GLY A 153 -8.79 23.51 3.80
CA GLY A 153 -8.53 22.22 4.45
C GLY A 153 -8.23 22.36 5.94
N LEU A 154 -7.43 23.35 6.32
CA LEU A 154 -7.18 23.66 7.73
C LEU A 154 -8.45 24.06 8.47
N ALA A 155 -9.31 24.87 7.85
CA ALA A 155 -10.59 25.27 8.45
C ALA A 155 -11.50 24.05 8.66
N MET A 156 -11.57 23.12 7.69
CA MET A 156 -12.31 21.87 7.84
C MET A 156 -11.79 20.99 8.97
N MET A 157 -10.47 20.93 9.16
CA MET A 157 -9.85 20.19 10.26
C MET A 157 -10.19 20.76 11.62
N VAL A 158 -10.15 22.09 11.77
CA VAL A 158 -10.54 22.78 13.02
C VAL A 158 -12.00 22.50 13.35
N ASP A 159 -12.91 22.63 12.38
CA ASP A 159 -14.33 22.36 12.53
C ASP A 159 -14.61 20.89 12.90
N ALA A 160 -13.85 19.94 12.35
CA ALA A 160 -13.93 18.54 12.72
C ALA A 160 -13.45 18.26 14.14
N ALA A 161 -12.36 18.92 14.59
CA ALA A 161 -11.82 18.78 15.93
C ALA A 161 -12.79 19.33 16.99
N GLU A 162 -13.42 20.48 16.73
CA GLU A 162 -14.43 21.06 17.64
C GLU A 162 -15.65 20.15 17.82
N ARG A 163 -16.04 19.42 16.77
CA ARG A 163 -17.14 18.44 16.86
C ARG A 163 -16.76 17.18 17.64
N ASP A 164 -15.52 16.74 17.58
CA ASP A 164 -15.03 15.52 18.25
C ASP A 164 -14.84 15.79 19.78
N GLU A 165 -14.49 17.02 20.18
CA GLU A 165 -14.40 17.43 21.59
C GLU A 165 -15.78 17.69 22.24
N GLY A 166 -16.82 17.82 21.47
CA GLY A 166 -18.20 18.11 21.93
C GLY A 166 -19.03 16.86 22.24
N MET A 167 -18.51 15.65 22.07
CA MET A 167 -19.13 14.38 22.43
C MET A 167 -18.51 13.80 23.69
#